data_e3e9ad74570d73a2036d25b0d7465f3a
#
_entry.id   e3e9ad74570d73a2036d25b0d7465f3a
#
_cell.length_a   1.000
_cell.length_b   1.000
_cell.length_c   1.000
_cell.angle_alpha   90.00
_cell.angle_beta   90.00
_cell.angle_gamma   90.00
#
_symmetry.space_group_name_H-M   'P 1'
#
loop_
_entity.id
_entity.type
_entity.pdbx_description
1 polymer ?
#
loop_
_entity_poly.entity_id
_entity_poly.type
_entity_poly.pdbx_seq_one_letter_code
_entity_poly.pdbx_strand_id
1 'polypeptide(L)'
;MSILRQGSLFDLQELYDLEPTQRFEAIFSAVDIHPVLRAVSKRSVYGAPVQLNYPAMIYALIARIVERIPTIKDLIKRLKHDFIFRLDCGFLFSDVVPSEASFSRLITKISKSNALERVQDTLLHQAISEGFISDDTIAIDATHIEARDQAPAKTEKLKQAPKKRGRKTKAEREQWLKEQAEREANLPLYERKIADQLDVPLKELRSSVPQDPKWGVKKNSEGQNVFWFGYKGHLAVGTSSQYILQSLFSSGNLNDGKAAIPLLKGLDERLPLPHLQYAVMDAGYDYEPIYEQIHRIGHRAVIAYNRRNEPESIGFDKYFAPTCLREHSYRYDSFDPKYETLKYTRPKECQDCPLAN
;
A
#
# COMPACT_ATOMS: atom_id res chain seq x y z
N MET A 1 -33.66 46.29 -26.44
CA MET A 1 -32.67 46.09 -25.35
C MET A 1 -31.30 45.92 -25.97
N SER A 2 -30.40 46.91 -25.83
CA SER A 2 -29.03 46.76 -26.25
C SER A 2 -28.34 45.82 -25.25
N ILE A 3 -27.89 44.66 -25.72
CA ILE A 3 -27.03 43.80 -24.94
C ILE A 3 -25.72 44.57 -24.81
N LEU A 4 -25.50 45.18 -23.66
CA LEU A 4 -24.20 45.68 -23.27
C LEU A 4 -23.25 44.48 -23.33
N ARG A 5 -22.39 44.41 -24.37
CA ARG A 5 -21.22 43.54 -24.34
C ARG A 5 -20.40 44.01 -23.17
N GLN A 6 -20.42 43.23 -22.12
CA GLN A 6 -19.47 43.39 -21.04
C GLN A 6 -18.08 43.37 -21.68
N GLY A 7 -17.33 44.46 -21.56
CA GLY A 7 -15.93 44.44 -21.89
C GLY A 7 -15.18 43.33 -21.13
N SER A 8 -13.95 43.12 -21.43
CA SER A 8 -13.16 42.12 -20.71
C SER A 8 -13.32 42.36 -19.20
N LEU A 9 -13.52 41.30 -18.40
CA LEU A 9 -13.73 41.39 -16.96
C LEU A 9 -12.51 42.08 -16.28
N PHE A 10 -11.37 42.05 -16.95
CA PHE A 10 -10.13 42.68 -16.54
C PHE A 10 -9.59 43.55 -17.70
N ASP A 11 -9.08 44.71 -17.39
CA ASP A 11 -8.27 45.48 -18.33
C ASP A 11 -6.97 44.70 -18.64
N LEU A 12 -6.41 44.88 -19.83
CA LEU A 12 -5.14 44.25 -20.22
C LEU A 12 -4.03 44.56 -19.21
N GLN A 13 -4.05 45.74 -18.61
CA GLN A 13 -3.09 46.14 -17.59
C GLN A 13 -3.28 45.30 -16.32
N GLU A 14 -4.52 45.12 -15.84
CA GLU A 14 -4.81 44.29 -14.68
C GLU A 14 -4.40 42.82 -14.89
N LEU A 15 -4.49 42.32 -16.14
CA LEU A 15 -4.04 40.98 -16.50
C LEU A 15 -2.52 40.83 -16.46
N TYR A 16 -1.80 41.90 -16.83
CA TYR A 16 -0.33 41.92 -16.75
C TYR A 16 0.19 42.08 -15.30
N ASP A 17 -0.58 42.71 -14.43
CA ASP A 17 -0.25 42.95 -13.03
C ASP A 17 -0.63 41.73 -12.13
N LEU A 18 -1.28 40.68 -12.69
CA LEU A 18 -1.56 39.48 -11.95
C LEU A 18 -0.28 38.70 -11.67
N GLU A 19 0.11 38.64 -10.40
CA GLU A 19 1.21 37.81 -9.92
C GLU A 19 0.72 36.48 -9.35
N PRO A 20 1.52 35.41 -9.44
CA PRO A 20 1.22 34.15 -8.74
C PRO A 20 1.20 34.40 -7.23
N THR A 21 0.27 33.75 -6.52
CA THR A 21 0.14 33.91 -5.05
C THR A 21 1.19 33.12 -4.29
N GLN A 22 1.97 32.28 -4.98
CA GLN A 22 3.01 31.41 -4.40
C GLN A 22 2.49 30.40 -3.36
N ARG A 23 1.17 30.20 -3.28
CA ARG A 23 0.54 29.33 -2.28
C ARG A 23 0.99 27.86 -2.32
N PHE A 24 1.52 27.40 -3.46
CA PHE A 24 2.07 26.05 -3.62
C PHE A 24 3.59 26.02 -3.56
N GLU A 25 4.27 27.16 -3.37
CA GLU A 25 5.73 27.25 -3.47
C GLU A 25 6.43 26.32 -2.48
N ALA A 26 5.96 26.25 -1.24
CA ALA A 26 6.53 25.38 -0.22
C ALA A 26 6.47 23.88 -0.63
N ILE A 27 5.41 23.49 -1.36
CA ILE A 27 5.26 22.10 -1.85
C ILE A 27 6.09 21.90 -3.11
N PHE A 28 6.03 22.83 -4.06
CA PHE A 28 6.71 22.68 -5.35
C PHE A 28 8.22 22.76 -5.21
N SER A 29 8.74 23.58 -4.29
CA SER A 29 10.17 23.69 -4.01
C SER A 29 10.74 22.43 -3.34
N ALA A 30 9.92 21.72 -2.55
CA ALA A 30 10.33 20.49 -1.91
C ALA A 30 10.34 19.27 -2.86
N VAL A 31 9.57 19.32 -3.97
CA VAL A 31 9.38 18.18 -4.87
C VAL A 31 10.28 18.30 -6.09
N ASP A 32 11.33 17.48 -6.19
CA ASP A 32 12.13 17.36 -7.42
C ASP A 32 11.34 16.63 -8.51
N ILE A 33 10.79 17.38 -9.47
CA ILE A 33 10.06 16.84 -10.61
C ILE A 33 10.93 16.37 -11.78
N HIS A 34 12.26 16.54 -11.73
CA HIS A 34 13.16 16.16 -12.82
C HIS A 34 13.08 14.69 -13.24
N PRO A 35 12.94 13.69 -12.33
CA PRO A 35 12.74 12.31 -12.73
C PRO A 35 11.50 12.13 -13.59
N VAL A 36 10.41 12.82 -13.25
CA VAL A 36 9.13 12.78 -13.99
C VAL A 36 9.29 13.49 -15.35
N LEU A 37 9.93 14.64 -15.39
CA LEU A 37 10.20 15.36 -16.64
C LEU A 37 11.02 14.51 -17.62
N ARG A 38 12.05 13.80 -17.15
CA ARG A 38 12.85 12.89 -18.00
C ARG A 38 12.02 11.74 -18.56
N ALA A 39 11.04 11.24 -17.81
CA ALA A 39 10.18 10.15 -18.26
C ALA A 39 9.18 10.60 -19.35
N VAL A 40 8.70 11.84 -19.29
CA VAL A 40 7.66 12.34 -20.18
C VAL A 40 8.17 13.16 -21.36
N SER A 41 9.37 13.74 -21.25
CA SER A 41 9.97 14.58 -22.27
C SER A 41 10.22 13.82 -23.57
N LYS A 42 10.17 14.56 -24.66
CA LYS A 42 10.49 14.06 -26.01
C LYS A 42 12.00 13.81 -26.09
N ARG A 43 12.39 12.59 -26.45
CA ARG A 43 13.81 12.23 -26.59
C ARG A 43 14.41 12.61 -27.96
N SER A 44 13.56 12.76 -29.00
CA SER A 44 14.03 13.09 -30.35
C SER A 44 14.05 14.61 -30.55
N VAL A 45 15.12 15.11 -31.13
CA VAL A 45 15.26 16.52 -31.57
C VAL A 45 14.42 16.78 -32.82
N TYR A 46 14.10 15.73 -33.58
CA TYR A 46 13.34 15.84 -34.83
C TYR A 46 11.82 15.81 -34.59
N GLY A 47 11.07 16.42 -35.49
CA GLY A 47 9.61 16.48 -35.51
C GLY A 47 9.05 17.78 -34.86
N ALA A 48 7.73 17.88 -34.75
CA ALA A 48 7.04 19.08 -34.26
C ALA A 48 7.56 19.51 -32.87
N PRO A 49 7.70 20.84 -32.63
CA PRO A 49 8.09 21.35 -31.31
C PRO A 49 7.08 20.94 -30.24
N VAL A 50 7.56 20.85 -29.01
CA VAL A 50 6.68 20.57 -27.86
C VAL A 50 5.94 21.85 -27.53
N GLN A 51 4.62 21.84 -27.67
CA GLN A 51 3.74 22.96 -27.38
C GLN A 51 3.17 22.93 -25.95
N LEU A 52 3.36 21.81 -25.23
CA LEU A 52 2.80 21.63 -23.89
C LEU A 52 3.85 21.95 -22.82
N ASN A 53 3.46 22.75 -21.86
CA ASN A 53 4.26 23.02 -20.67
C ASN A 53 4.16 21.85 -19.69
N TYR A 54 5.03 20.82 -19.85
CA TYR A 54 5.03 19.63 -18.98
C TYR A 54 5.31 19.94 -17.50
N PRO A 55 6.25 20.83 -17.12
CA PRO A 55 6.42 21.24 -15.72
C PRO A 55 5.12 21.73 -15.10
N ALA A 56 4.45 22.68 -15.75
CA ALA A 56 3.19 23.23 -15.28
C ALA A 56 2.07 22.18 -15.19
N MET A 57 2.04 21.21 -16.14
CA MET A 57 1.11 20.09 -16.07
C MET A 57 1.34 19.19 -14.84
N ILE A 58 2.59 18.92 -14.48
CA ILE A 58 2.95 18.11 -13.32
C ILE A 58 2.57 18.86 -12.04
N TYR A 59 2.91 20.12 -11.92
CA TYR A 59 2.52 20.96 -10.79
C TYR A 59 1.00 21.10 -10.66
N ALA A 60 0.27 21.19 -11.77
CA ALA A 60 -1.19 21.18 -11.75
C ALA A 60 -1.77 19.86 -11.24
N LEU A 61 -1.12 18.71 -11.52
CA LEU A 61 -1.53 17.41 -10.95
C LEU A 61 -1.26 17.35 -9.43
N ILE A 62 -0.17 17.94 -8.95
CA ILE A 62 0.13 18.07 -7.52
C ILE A 62 -0.91 18.99 -6.86
N ALA A 63 -1.11 20.20 -7.42
CA ALA A 63 -2.10 21.17 -6.94
C ALA A 63 -3.52 20.58 -6.90
N ARG A 64 -3.87 19.75 -7.89
CA ARG A 64 -5.15 19.00 -7.91
C ARG A 64 -5.34 18.15 -6.65
N ILE A 65 -4.29 17.46 -6.21
CA ILE A 65 -4.33 16.60 -5.01
C ILE A 65 -4.46 17.47 -3.76
N VAL A 66 -3.65 18.52 -3.66
CA VAL A 66 -3.64 19.45 -2.52
C VAL A 66 -5.00 20.12 -2.33
N GLU A 67 -5.62 20.59 -3.40
CA GLU A 67 -6.95 21.23 -3.37
C GLU A 67 -8.11 20.23 -3.49
N ARG A 68 -7.84 18.92 -3.49
CA ARG A 68 -8.87 17.86 -3.59
C ARG A 68 -9.80 18.02 -4.80
N ILE A 69 -9.27 18.49 -5.94
CA ILE A 69 -10.04 18.60 -7.19
C ILE A 69 -10.34 17.17 -7.70
N PRO A 70 -11.61 16.76 -7.83
CA PRO A 70 -11.97 15.35 -7.96
C PRO A 70 -11.53 14.74 -9.31
N THR A 71 -11.66 15.48 -10.41
CA THR A 71 -11.41 14.95 -11.75
C THR A 71 -10.43 15.80 -12.56
N ILE A 72 -9.79 15.19 -13.56
CA ILE A 72 -8.96 15.93 -14.54
C ILE A 72 -9.81 16.96 -15.31
N LYS A 73 -11.07 16.67 -15.55
CA LYS A 73 -12.00 17.59 -16.22
C LYS A 73 -12.22 18.85 -15.38
N ASP A 74 -12.39 18.69 -14.07
CA ASP A 74 -12.53 19.83 -13.14
C ASP A 74 -11.23 20.62 -13.02
N LEU A 75 -10.07 19.93 -13.01
CA LEU A 75 -8.78 20.59 -13.07
C LEU A 75 -8.64 21.49 -14.31
N ILE A 76 -8.98 20.94 -15.49
CA ILE A 76 -8.93 21.70 -16.74
C ILE A 76 -9.90 22.90 -16.71
N LYS A 77 -11.11 22.68 -16.18
CA LYS A 77 -12.07 23.79 -16.00
C LYS A 77 -11.49 24.87 -15.11
N ARG A 78 -10.84 24.50 -13.99
CA ARG A 78 -10.19 25.45 -13.11
C ARG A 78 -9.04 26.19 -13.78
N LEU A 79 -8.15 25.51 -14.49
CA LEU A 79 -7.06 26.11 -15.26
C LEU A 79 -7.54 27.10 -16.34
N LYS A 80 -8.77 26.92 -16.86
CA LYS A 80 -9.35 27.82 -17.87
C LYS A 80 -9.96 29.08 -17.27
N HIS A 81 -10.54 28.99 -16.08
CA HIS A 81 -11.36 30.05 -15.50
C HIS A 81 -10.71 30.77 -14.31
N ASP A 82 -9.67 30.20 -13.72
CA ASP A 82 -8.92 30.78 -12.60
C ASP A 82 -7.49 31.06 -13.05
N PHE A 83 -7.25 32.30 -13.46
CA PHE A 83 -5.94 32.74 -13.96
C PHE A 83 -4.86 32.67 -12.88
N ILE A 84 -5.20 32.99 -11.63
CA ILE A 84 -4.25 32.93 -10.51
C ILE A 84 -3.83 31.48 -10.27
N PHE A 85 -4.78 30.57 -10.17
CA PHE A 85 -4.48 29.13 -10.03
C PHE A 85 -3.61 28.61 -11.18
N ARG A 86 -3.87 29.10 -12.39
CA ARG A 86 -3.09 28.75 -13.58
C ARG A 86 -1.65 29.23 -13.47
N LEU A 87 -1.42 30.48 -13.03
CA LEU A 87 -0.09 31.05 -12.78
C LEU A 87 0.61 30.32 -11.63
N ASP A 88 -0.10 30.05 -10.53
CA ASP A 88 0.43 29.29 -9.38
C ASP A 88 0.91 27.89 -9.78
N CYS A 89 0.28 27.27 -10.80
CA CYS A 89 0.73 25.99 -11.36
C CYS A 89 1.93 26.14 -12.35
N GLY A 90 2.37 27.37 -12.65
CA GLY A 90 3.50 27.64 -13.54
C GLY A 90 3.14 27.73 -15.03
N PHE A 91 1.86 27.85 -15.39
CA PHE A 91 1.45 28.16 -16.77
C PHE A 91 1.59 29.64 -17.03
N LEU A 92 2.14 29.99 -18.19
CA LEU A 92 2.13 31.35 -18.71
C LEU A 92 0.77 31.69 -19.33
N PHE A 93 0.49 33.00 -19.52
CA PHE A 93 -0.71 33.45 -20.22
C PHE A 93 -0.79 32.91 -21.67
N SER A 94 0.36 32.82 -22.34
CA SER A 94 0.48 32.32 -23.71
C SER A 94 0.34 30.81 -23.82
N ASP A 95 0.46 30.06 -22.71
CA ASP A 95 0.38 28.60 -22.74
C ASP A 95 -1.03 28.13 -23.09
N VAL A 96 -1.12 27.11 -23.91
CA VAL A 96 -2.40 26.46 -24.18
C VAL A 96 -2.75 25.56 -22.99
N VAL A 97 -3.95 25.72 -22.44
CA VAL A 97 -4.46 24.82 -21.41
C VAL A 97 -4.60 23.41 -21.99
N PRO A 98 -3.91 22.39 -21.41
CA PRO A 98 -3.89 21.06 -21.97
C PRO A 98 -5.27 20.40 -21.97
N SER A 99 -5.54 19.57 -22.99
CA SER A 99 -6.76 18.77 -23.05
C SER A 99 -6.74 17.59 -22.08
N GLU A 100 -7.89 17.00 -21.80
CA GLU A 100 -8.01 15.77 -21.00
C GLU A 100 -7.16 14.63 -21.57
N ALA A 101 -7.16 14.48 -22.90
CA ALA A 101 -6.33 13.50 -23.59
C ALA A 101 -4.81 13.76 -23.38
N SER A 102 -4.39 15.04 -23.26
CA SER A 102 -2.99 15.39 -22.97
C SER A 102 -2.59 14.98 -21.57
N PHE A 103 -3.43 15.26 -20.57
CA PHE A 103 -3.22 14.79 -19.19
C PHE A 103 -3.24 13.27 -19.10
N SER A 104 -4.17 12.59 -19.76
CA SER A 104 -4.23 11.13 -19.78
C SER A 104 -2.96 10.51 -20.36
N ARG A 105 -2.44 11.04 -21.48
CA ARG A 105 -1.17 10.60 -22.06
C ARG A 105 0.02 10.86 -21.12
N LEU A 106 0.03 12.01 -20.43
CA LEU A 106 1.05 12.34 -19.44
C LEU A 106 1.04 11.31 -18.30
N ILE A 107 -0.12 11.06 -17.69
CA ILE A 107 -0.29 10.11 -16.59
C ILE A 107 0.11 8.69 -17.05
N THR A 108 -0.28 8.27 -18.24
CA THR A 108 0.11 6.96 -18.81
C THR A 108 1.63 6.83 -18.98
N LYS A 109 2.34 7.89 -19.37
CA LYS A 109 3.80 7.87 -19.46
C LYS A 109 4.44 7.78 -18.07
N ILE A 110 3.92 8.53 -17.11
CA ILE A 110 4.41 8.52 -15.72
C ILE A 110 4.22 7.12 -15.12
N SER A 111 3.02 6.53 -15.25
CA SER A 111 2.69 5.23 -14.67
C SER A 111 3.51 4.05 -15.25
N LYS A 112 4.02 4.18 -16.48
CA LYS A 112 4.91 3.19 -17.10
C LYS A 112 6.38 3.35 -16.72
N SER A 113 6.71 4.33 -15.88
CA SER A 113 8.06 4.63 -15.43
C SER A 113 8.19 4.47 -13.91
N ASN A 114 9.42 4.38 -13.42
CA ASN A 114 9.72 4.43 -11.98
C ASN A 114 9.96 5.87 -11.48
N ALA A 115 9.48 6.88 -12.21
CA ALA A 115 9.78 8.28 -11.90
C ALA A 115 9.18 8.72 -10.57
N LEU A 116 7.93 8.30 -10.26
CA LEU A 116 7.28 8.63 -8.98
C LEU A 116 7.99 7.98 -7.79
N GLU A 117 8.46 6.75 -7.96
CA GLU A 117 9.23 6.07 -6.91
C GLU A 117 10.53 6.83 -6.60
N ARG A 118 11.23 7.33 -7.63
CA ARG A 118 12.45 8.14 -7.45
C ARG A 118 12.17 9.45 -6.75
N VAL A 119 11.06 10.13 -7.09
CA VAL A 119 10.63 11.35 -6.39
C VAL A 119 10.37 11.06 -4.93
N GLN A 120 9.63 9.98 -4.65
CA GLN A 120 9.34 9.55 -3.27
C GLN A 120 10.63 9.22 -2.51
N ASP A 121 11.56 8.47 -3.11
CA ASP A 121 12.83 8.14 -2.47
C ASP A 121 13.63 9.40 -2.12
N THR A 122 13.74 10.35 -3.05
CA THR A 122 14.45 11.62 -2.82
C THR A 122 13.84 12.38 -1.64
N LEU A 123 12.51 12.50 -1.59
CA LEU A 123 11.80 13.16 -0.49
C LEU A 123 11.99 12.46 0.85
N LEU A 124 11.92 11.12 0.87
CA LEU A 124 12.10 10.34 2.09
C LEU A 124 13.54 10.42 2.60
N HIS A 125 14.53 10.32 1.71
CA HIS A 125 15.94 10.48 2.08
C HIS A 125 16.22 11.87 2.67
N GLN A 126 15.64 12.92 2.09
CA GLN A 126 15.74 14.28 2.62
C GLN A 126 15.08 14.37 4.00
N ALA A 127 13.85 13.87 4.15
CA ALA A 127 13.12 13.88 5.42
C ALA A 127 13.86 13.11 6.54
N ILE A 128 14.52 12.01 6.19
CA ILE A 128 15.39 11.26 7.12
C ILE A 128 16.61 12.10 7.50
N SER A 129 17.30 12.70 6.52
CA SER A 129 18.50 13.49 6.77
C SER A 129 18.24 14.77 7.59
N GLU A 130 17.05 15.34 7.45
CA GLU A 130 16.59 16.51 8.20
C GLU A 130 15.97 16.14 9.58
N GLY A 131 15.85 14.85 9.89
CA GLY A 131 15.33 14.35 11.18
C GLY A 131 13.80 14.34 11.31
N PHE A 132 13.05 14.58 10.23
CA PHE A 132 11.59 14.44 10.24
C PHE A 132 11.12 12.98 10.35
N ILE A 133 11.97 12.04 9.90
CA ILE A 133 11.71 10.61 10.00
C ILE A 133 12.81 10.02 10.88
N SER A 134 12.45 9.67 12.11
CA SER A 134 13.31 9.03 13.10
C SER A 134 12.62 7.87 13.81
N ASP A 135 11.67 7.22 13.09
CA ASP A 135 10.85 6.16 13.65
C ASP A 135 11.68 4.94 14.06
N ASP A 136 11.40 4.41 15.22
CA ASP A 136 11.88 3.11 15.71
C ASP A 136 10.91 1.98 15.35
N THR A 137 9.70 2.33 14.94
CA THR A 137 8.58 1.42 14.69
C THR A 137 7.86 1.80 13.40
N ILE A 138 7.59 0.78 12.57
CA ILE A 138 6.71 0.91 11.39
C ILE A 138 5.44 0.10 11.58
N ALA A 139 4.35 0.58 11.03
CA ALA A 139 3.11 -0.16 10.89
C ALA A 139 2.87 -0.54 9.43
N ILE A 140 2.47 -1.79 9.18
CA ILE A 140 2.09 -2.26 7.84
C ILE A 140 0.62 -2.65 7.86
N ASP A 141 -0.15 -2.07 6.93
CA ASP A 141 -1.57 -2.37 6.74
C ASP A 141 -2.00 -2.17 5.28
N ALA A 142 -3.19 -2.65 4.96
CA ALA A 142 -3.78 -2.55 3.64
C ALA A 142 -5.09 -1.76 3.64
N THR A 143 -5.25 -0.87 2.68
CA THR A 143 -6.50 -0.16 2.43
C THR A 143 -7.11 -0.58 1.09
N HIS A 144 -8.45 -0.64 1.02
CA HIS A 144 -9.14 -0.92 -0.23
C HIS A 144 -9.29 0.35 -1.08
N ILE A 145 -9.23 0.16 -2.40
CA ILE A 145 -9.41 1.21 -3.39
C ILE A 145 -10.45 0.72 -4.41
N GLU A 146 -11.59 1.36 -4.46
CA GLU A 146 -12.65 1.01 -5.40
C GLU A 146 -12.24 1.37 -6.84
N ALA A 147 -12.45 0.46 -7.78
CA ALA A 147 -12.31 0.77 -9.20
C ALA A 147 -13.48 1.61 -9.66
N ARG A 148 -13.22 2.53 -10.61
CA ARG A 148 -14.28 3.28 -11.30
C ARG A 148 -14.94 2.46 -12.39
N ASP A 149 -14.27 1.41 -12.86
CA ASP A 149 -14.76 0.51 -13.89
C ASP A 149 -15.85 -0.41 -13.32
N GLN A 150 -16.79 -0.76 -14.19
CA GLN A 150 -17.84 -1.70 -13.82
C GLN A 150 -17.27 -3.10 -13.71
N ALA A 151 -17.62 -3.81 -12.63
CA ALA A 151 -17.21 -5.19 -12.46
C ALA A 151 -17.73 -6.07 -13.62
N PRO A 152 -16.91 -7.00 -14.15
CA PRO A 152 -17.34 -7.93 -15.16
C PRO A 152 -18.54 -8.76 -14.69
N ALA A 153 -19.46 -9.05 -15.58
CA ALA A 153 -20.62 -9.91 -15.28
C ALA A 153 -20.13 -11.26 -14.71
N LYS A 154 -20.83 -11.77 -13.72
CA LYS A 154 -20.53 -13.10 -13.18
C LYS A 154 -20.69 -14.16 -14.25
N THR A 155 -19.59 -14.76 -14.68
CA THR A 155 -19.66 -15.97 -15.50
C THR A 155 -20.15 -17.13 -14.63
N GLU A 156 -21.19 -17.82 -15.08
CA GLU A 156 -21.65 -19.04 -14.41
C GLU A 156 -20.51 -20.07 -14.40
N LYS A 157 -20.02 -20.37 -13.21
CA LYS A 157 -19.05 -21.45 -13.07
C LYS A 157 -19.78 -22.78 -13.33
N LEU A 158 -19.36 -23.50 -14.35
CA LEU A 158 -19.79 -24.88 -14.56
C LEU A 158 -19.62 -25.64 -13.25
N LYS A 159 -20.72 -26.21 -12.75
CA LYS A 159 -20.70 -27.02 -11.52
C LYS A 159 -19.74 -28.17 -11.72
N GLN A 160 -18.63 -28.18 -11.02
CA GLN A 160 -17.72 -29.33 -11.04
C GLN A 160 -18.43 -30.52 -10.44
N ALA A 161 -18.20 -31.70 -11.03
CA ALA A 161 -18.72 -32.95 -10.49
C ALA A 161 -18.29 -33.08 -9.02
N PRO A 162 -19.17 -33.59 -8.15
CA PRO A 162 -18.86 -33.75 -6.75
C PRO A 162 -17.66 -34.71 -6.58
N LYS A 163 -16.67 -34.25 -5.79
CA LYS A 163 -15.48 -35.07 -5.50
C LYS A 163 -15.90 -36.34 -4.75
N LYS A 164 -15.33 -37.47 -5.12
CA LYS A 164 -15.54 -38.74 -4.38
C LYS A 164 -15.18 -38.54 -2.91
N ARG A 165 -16.10 -38.90 -2.01
CA ARG A 165 -15.84 -38.89 -0.56
C ARG A 165 -15.10 -40.19 -0.19
N GLY A 166 -14.09 -40.05 0.66
CA GLY A 166 -13.34 -41.21 1.18
C GLY A 166 -11.84 -40.91 1.28
N ARG A 167 -11.12 -41.77 2.04
CA ARG A 167 -9.66 -41.69 2.17
C ARG A 167 -9.04 -42.27 0.89
N LYS A 168 -8.15 -41.52 0.26
CA LYS A 168 -7.37 -41.96 -0.91
C LYS A 168 -6.48 -43.12 -0.53
N THR A 169 -6.27 -44.06 -1.44
CA THR A 169 -5.26 -45.11 -1.31
C THR A 169 -3.85 -44.46 -1.26
N LYS A 170 -2.84 -45.22 -0.80
CA LYS A 170 -1.47 -44.73 -0.70
C LYS A 170 -0.94 -44.23 -2.07
N ALA A 171 -1.19 -45.04 -3.12
CA ALA A 171 -0.75 -44.67 -4.49
C ALA A 171 -1.49 -43.46 -5.04
N GLU A 172 -2.82 -43.34 -4.86
CA GLU A 172 -3.60 -42.13 -5.25
C GLU A 172 -3.17 -40.88 -4.48
N ARG A 173 -2.74 -41.06 -3.22
CA ARG A 173 -2.21 -39.92 -2.42
C ARG A 173 -0.86 -39.45 -2.94
N GLU A 174 0.03 -40.37 -3.27
CA GLU A 174 1.36 -40.03 -3.83
C GLU A 174 1.23 -39.36 -5.20
N GLN A 175 0.34 -39.89 -6.06
CA GLN A 175 0.07 -39.23 -7.36
C GLN A 175 -0.54 -37.86 -7.17
N TRP A 176 -1.52 -37.72 -6.29
CA TRP A 176 -2.14 -36.41 -5.98
C TRP A 176 -1.13 -35.40 -5.43
N LEU A 177 -0.19 -35.82 -4.58
CA LEU A 177 0.88 -34.96 -4.06
C LEU A 177 1.79 -34.50 -5.17
N LYS A 178 2.16 -35.37 -6.13
CA LYS A 178 2.95 -34.97 -7.30
C LYS A 178 2.21 -33.96 -8.17
N GLU A 179 0.95 -34.24 -8.49
CA GLU A 179 0.08 -33.35 -9.27
C GLU A 179 -0.11 -31.98 -8.57
N GLN A 180 -0.21 -31.96 -7.23
CA GLN A 180 -0.27 -30.70 -6.47
C GLN A 180 1.06 -29.95 -6.51
N ALA A 181 2.20 -30.63 -6.34
CA ALA A 181 3.52 -30.02 -6.43
C ALA A 181 3.79 -29.41 -7.82
N GLU A 182 3.44 -30.13 -8.88
CA GLU A 182 3.56 -29.63 -10.27
C GLU A 182 2.63 -28.42 -10.51
N ARG A 183 1.42 -28.46 -9.97
CA ARG A 183 0.47 -27.36 -10.05
C ARG A 183 0.99 -26.15 -9.29
N GLU A 184 1.47 -26.32 -8.06
CA GLU A 184 2.05 -25.25 -7.25
C GLU A 184 3.27 -24.62 -7.93
N ALA A 185 4.14 -25.43 -8.56
CA ALA A 185 5.31 -24.95 -9.29
C ALA A 185 4.95 -24.07 -10.50
N ASN A 186 3.81 -24.33 -11.15
CA ASN A 186 3.33 -23.57 -12.31
C ASN A 186 2.45 -22.36 -11.94
N LEU A 187 2.11 -22.15 -10.65
CA LEU A 187 1.34 -20.97 -10.23
C LEU A 187 2.16 -19.69 -10.35
N PRO A 188 1.53 -18.54 -10.63
CA PRO A 188 2.14 -17.23 -10.48
C PRO A 188 2.66 -17.05 -9.05
N LEU A 189 3.75 -16.28 -8.89
CA LEU A 189 4.44 -16.09 -7.60
C LEU A 189 3.50 -15.72 -6.44
N TYR A 190 2.56 -14.82 -6.67
CA TYR A 190 1.61 -14.37 -5.64
C TYR A 190 0.45 -15.37 -5.38
N GLU A 191 0.34 -16.44 -6.13
CA GLU A 191 -0.58 -17.54 -5.84
C GLU A 191 0.10 -18.68 -5.07
N ARG A 192 1.46 -18.72 -5.07
CA ARG A 192 2.28 -19.68 -4.29
C ARG A 192 2.25 -19.34 -2.79
N LYS A 193 2.97 -20.14 -2.00
CA LYS A 193 3.20 -19.89 -0.57
C LYS A 193 4.00 -18.59 -0.37
N ILE A 194 3.78 -17.91 0.76
CA ILE A 194 4.52 -16.69 1.10
C ILE A 194 6.02 -16.97 1.23
N ALA A 195 6.40 -18.16 1.71
CA ALA A 195 7.79 -18.58 1.83
C ALA A 195 8.56 -18.50 0.49
N ASP A 196 7.89 -18.77 -0.64
CA ASP A 196 8.53 -18.71 -1.96
C ASP A 196 8.97 -17.28 -2.37
N GLN A 197 8.51 -16.25 -1.65
CA GLN A 197 8.90 -14.86 -1.88
C GLN A 197 10.20 -14.47 -1.18
N LEU A 198 10.63 -15.25 -0.17
CA LEU A 198 11.77 -14.88 0.68
C LEU A 198 13.07 -14.69 -0.11
N ASP A 199 13.33 -15.53 -1.08
CA ASP A 199 14.58 -15.53 -1.82
C ASP A 199 14.46 -14.85 -3.22
N VAL A 200 13.25 -14.34 -3.55
CA VAL A 200 13.01 -13.65 -4.82
C VAL A 200 13.46 -12.18 -4.71
N PRO A 201 14.21 -11.65 -5.70
CA PRO A 201 14.62 -10.25 -5.70
C PRO A 201 13.43 -9.27 -5.70
N LEU A 202 13.59 -8.11 -5.05
CA LEU A 202 12.54 -7.09 -4.94
C LEU A 202 11.97 -6.66 -6.32
N LYS A 203 12.83 -6.52 -7.31
CA LYS A 203 12.42 -6.15 -8.68
C LYS A 203 11.44 -7.16 -9.28
N GLU A 204 11.68 -8.45 -9.10
CA GLU A 204 10.81 -9.52 -9.59
C GLU A 204 9.51 -9.58 -8.77
N LEU A 205 9.61 -9.47 -7.43
CA LEU A 205 8.44 -9.38 -6.57
C LEU A 205 7.50 -8.25 -7.02
N ARG A 206 8.04 -7.04 -7.24
CA ARG A 206 7.23 -5.89 -7.67
C ARG A 206 6.63 -6.05 -9.06
N SER A 207 7.38 -6.62 -10.01
CA SER A 207 6.88 -6.82 -11.39
C SER A 207 5.82 -7.90 -11.51
N SER A 208 5.81 -8.86 -10.57
CA SER A 208 4.87 -10.00 -10.55
C SER A 208 3.59 -9.73 -9.77
N VAL A 209 3.45 -8.56 -9.12
CA VAL A 209 2.24 -8.20 -8.36
C VAL A 209 1.03 -8.17 -9.29
N PRO A 210 -0.06 -8.89 -8.97
CA PRO A 210 -1.29 -8.80 -9.76
C PRO A 210 -1.92 -7.41 -9.61
N GLN A 211 -2.19 -6.75 -10.74
CA GLN A 211 -2.67 -5.37 -10.78
C GLN A 211 -4.05 -5.20 -11.42
N ASP A 212 -4.69 -6.29 -11.83
CA ASP A 212 -6.05 -6.23 -12.38
C ASP A 212 -7.08 -5.99 -11.26
N PRO A 213 -8.12 -5.18 -11.49
CA PRO A 213 -9.18 -5.00 -10.51
C PRO A 213 -9.93 -6.30 -10.28
N LYS A 214 -10.10 -6.70 -9.04
CA LYS A 214 -10.81 -7.92 -8.63
C LYS A 214 -11.67 -7.66 -7.40
N TRP A 215 -12.65 -8.55 -7.17
CA TRP A 215 -13.47 -8.51 -5.98
C TRP A 215 -12.65 -8.81 -4.73
N GLY A 216 -12.59 -7.85 -3.83
CA GLY A 216 -12.07 -8.02 -2.48
C GLY A 216 -13.20 -8.20 -1.47
N VAL A 217 -12.87 -8.74 -0.31
CA VAL A 217 -13.79 -8.92 0.81
C VAL A 217 -13.05 -8.65 2.11
N LYS A 218 -13.71 -7.92 3.01
CA LYS A 218 -13.26 -7.75 4.40
C LYS A 218 -14.45 -7.85 5.34
N LYS A 219 -14.21 -8.15 6.61
CA LYS A 219 -15.22 -8.05 7.65
C LYS A 219 -15.24 -6.63 8.21
N ASN A 220 -16.44 -6.10 8.42
CA ASN A 220 -16.62 -4.84 9.16
C ASN A 220 -16.55 -5.10 10.69
N SER A 221 -16.67 -4.05 11.49
CA SER A 221 -16.69 -4.13 12.96
C SER A 221 -17.82 -5.01 13.52
N GLU A 222 -18.89 -5.22 12.76
CA GLU A 222 -20.03 -6.07 13.11
C GLU A 222 -19.85 -7.52 12.65
N GLY A 223 -18.70 -7.87 12.04
CA GLY A 223 -18.42 -9.20 11.53
C GLY A 223 -19.07 -9.52 10.17
N GLN A 224 -19.74 -8.57 9.53
CA GLN A 224 -20.38 -8.75 8.23
C GLN A 224 -19.35 -8.60 7.10
N ASN A 225 -19.54 -9.35 6.01
CA ASN A 225 -18.68 -9.24 4.84
C ASN A 225 -19.02 -8.01 4.01
N VAL A 226 -18.05 -7.11 3.82
CA VAL A 226 -18.11 -5.98 2.91
C VAL A 226 -17.31 -6.34 1.65
N PHE A 227 -17.94 -6.24 0.50
CA PHE A 227 -17.35 -6.53 -0.80
C PHE A 227 -17.08 -5.24 -1.56
N TRP A 228 -15.94 -5.15 -2.25
CA TRP A 228 -15.67 -4.09 -3.22
C TRP A 228 -15.03 -4.67 -4.47
N PHE A 229 -15.23 -4.02 -5.61
CA PHE A 229 -14.51 -4.34 -6.83
C PHE A 229 -13.40 -3.30 -7.04
N GLY A 230 -12.15 -3.74 -7.15
CA GLY A 230 -11.03 -2.81 -7.31
C GLY A 230 -9.70 -3.38 -6.87
N TYR A 231 -9.00 -2.59 -6.08
CA TYR A 231 -7.59 -2.76 -5.75
C TYR A 231 -7.36 -2.69 -4.25
N LYS A 232 -6.13 -3.01 -3.83
CA LYS A 232 -5.60 -2.73 -2.50
C LYS A 232 -4.34 -1.89 -2.60
N GLY A 233 -4.21 -0.92 -1.70
CA GLY A 233 -2.97 -0.22 -1.42
C GLY A 233 -2.40 -0.76 -0.11
N HIS A 234 -1.22 -1.38 -0.16
CA HIS A 234 -0.51 -1.84 1.03
C HIS A 234 0.53 -0.79 1.38
N LEU A 235 0.56 -0.35 2.61
CA LEU A 235 1.39 0.75 3.08
C LEU A 235 2.26 0.31 4.24
N ALA A 236 3.51 0.78 4.26
CA ALA A 236 4.37 0.76 5.43
C ALA A 236 4.58 2.21 5.87
N VAL A 237 4.21 2.52 7.10
CA VAL A 237 4.12 3.88 7.63
C VAL A 237 4.91 3.97 8.92
N GLY A 238 5.69 5.04 9.10
CA GLY A 238 6.32 5.36 10.36
C GLY A 238 5.26 5.69 11.42
N THR A 239 5.33 5.06 12.59
CA THR A 239 4.28 5.22 13.61
C THR A 239 4.29 6.58 14.28
N SER A 240 5.45 7.21 14.40
CA SER A 240 5.63 8.54 14.99
C SER A 240 5.55 9.64 13.94
N SER A 241 6.27 9.50 12.84
CA SER A 241 6.33 10.49 11.77
C SER A 241 5.09 10.51 10.88
N GLN A 242 4.38 9.38 10.80
CA GLN A 242 3.24 9.14 9.90
C GLN A 242 3.59 9.27 8.40
N TYR A 243 4.87 9.24 8.04
CA TYR A 243 5.29 9.19 6.66
C TYR A 243 5.03 7.81 6.06
N ILE A 244 4.53 7.79 4.81
CA ILE A 244 4.43 6.56 4.02
C ILE A 244 5.81 6.23 3.47
N LEU A 245 6.48 5.27 4.10
CA LEU A 245 7.85 4.88 3.78
C LEU A 245 7.90 3.95 2.56
N GLN A 246 6.93 3.06 2.43
CA GLN A 246 6.77 2.17 1.28
C GLN A 246 5.30 1.97 0.94
N SER A 247 5.04 1.74 -0.34
CA SER A 247 3.71 1.40 -0.82
C SER A 247 3.79 0.32 -1.91
N LEU A 248 2.75 -0.52 -1.94
CA LEU A 248 2.55 -1.53 -2.97
C LEU A 248 1.09 -1.51 -3.38
N PHE A 249 0.83 -1.51 -4.69
CA PHE A 249 -0.52 -1.52 -5.25
C PHE A 249 -0.81 -2.89 -5.85
N SER A 250 -1.96 -3.48 -5.52
CA SER A 250 -2.33 -4.82 -5.95
C SER A 250 -3.81 -4.97 -6.29
N SER A 251 -4.17 -6.11 -6.87
CA SER A 251 -5.58 -6.52 -7.04
C SER A 251 -6.31 -6.60 -5.70
N GLY A 252 -7.61 -6.26 -5.69
CA GLY A 252 -8.44 -6.23 -4.47
C GLY A 252 -8.57 -7.57 -3.72
N ASN A 253 -8.31 -8.69 -4.39
CA ASN A 253 -8.36 -10.03 -3.79
C ASN A 253 -7.01 -10.55 -3.26
N LEU A 254 -5.92 -9.79 -3.41
CA LEU A 254 -4.63 -10.23 -2.87
C LEU A 254 -4.69 -10.35 -1.35
N ASN A 255 -4.16 -11.43 -0.81
CA ASN A 255 -3.99 -11.60 0.64
C ASN A 255 -2.92 -10.61 1.15
N ASP A 256 -3.22 -9.92 2.26
CA ASP A 256 -2.37 -8.84 2.79
C ASP A 256 -0.98 -9.34 3.19
N GLY A 257 -0.89 -10.54 3.77
CA GLY A 257 0.38 -11.18 4.12
C GLY A 257 1.32 -11.39 2.92
N LYS A 258 0.78 -11.54 1.70
CA LYS A 258 1.61 -11.68 0.48
C LYS A 258 2.24 -10.38 0.01
N ALA A 259 1.75 -9.23 0.49
CA ALA A 259 2.32 -7.92 0.21
C ALA A 259 3.40 -7.50 1.23
N ALA A 260 3.50 -8.18 2.37
CA ALA A 260 4.42 -7.81 3.44
C ALA A 260 5.89 -7.95 3.02
N ILE A 261 6.26 -9.08 2.40
CA ILE A 261 7.67 -9.33 2.01
C ILE A 261 8.21 -8.30 1.04
N PRO A 262 7.53 -7.95 -0.09
CA PRO A 262 8.02 -6.89 -0.97
C PRO A 262 8.04 -5.51 -0.32
N LEU A 263 7.17 -5.19 0.64
CA LEU A 263 7.23 -3.94 1.40
C LEU A 263 8.46 -3.91 2.32
N LEU A 264 8.70 -4.98 3.09
CA LEU A 264 9.84 -5.09 3.99
C LEU A 264 11.18 -5.05 3.24
N LYS A 265 11.32 -5.79 2.14
CA LYS A 265 12.50 -5.71 1.28
C LYS A 265 12.69 -4.31 0.69
N GLY A 266 11.60 -3.66 0.27
CA GLY A 266 11.66 -2.31 -0.26
C GLY A 266 12.10 -1.28 0.78
N LEU A 267 11.74 -1.45 2.03
CA LEU A 267 12.23 -0.60 3.13
C LEU A 267 13.74 -0.76 3.31
N ASP A 268 14.20 -1.99 3.43
CA ASP A 268 15.61 -2.31 3.69
C ASP A 268 16.53 -1.88 2.53
N GLU A 269 16.12 -2.16 1.28
CA GLU A 269 16.94 -1.86 0.10
C GLU A 269 16.98 -0.36 -0.27
N ARG A 270 15.96 0.42 0.10
CA ARG A 270 15.77 1.78 -0.43
C ARG A 270 15.95 2.90 0.60
N LEU A 271 15.76 2.64 1.88
CA LEU A 271 15.74 3.67 2.91
C LEU A 271 16.72 3.38 4.04
N PRO A 272 17.61 4.34 4.38
CA PRO A 272 18.49 4.25 5.52
C PRO A 272 17.72 4.58 6.80
N LEU A 273 17.11 3.59 7.45
CA LEU A 273 16.33 3.75 8.68
C LEU A 273 17.11 3.21 9.90
N PRO A 274 18.14 3.94 10.38
CA PRO A 274 19.08 3.41 11.40
C PRO A 274 18.43 3.19 12.78
N HIS A 275 17.30 3.83 13.04
CA HIS A 275 16.59 3.72 14.32
C HIS A 275 15.48 2.67 14.30
N LEU A 276 15.14 2.11 13.13
CA LEU A 276 14.07 1.14 13.00
C LEU A 276 14.39 -0.15 13.74
N GLN A 277 13.49 -0.58 14.62
CA GLN A 277 13.62 -1.78 15.44
C GLN A 277 12.40 -2.71 15.31
N TYR A 278 11.21 -2.15 15.16
CA TYR A 278 9.96 -2.89 15.23
C TYR A 278 9.10 -2.75 13.97
N ALA A 279 8.52 -3.87 13.55
CA ALA A 279 7.48 -3.90 12.52
C ALA A 279 6.16 -4.42 13.13
N VAL A 280 5.14 -3.57 13.15
CA VAL A 280 3.82 -3.85 13.75
C VAL A 280 2.82 -4.16 12.65
N MET A 281 2.06 -5.24 12.82
CA MET A 281 1.04 -5.68 11.86
C MET A 281 -0.15 -6.33 12.58
N ASP A 282 -1.28 -6.39 11.91
CA ASP A 282 -2.45 -7.10 12.41
C ASP A 282 -2.34 -8.63 12.27
N ALA A 283 -3.33 -9.36 12.79
CA ALA A 283 -3.38 -10.81 12.73
C ALA A 283 -3.48 -11.39 11.30
N GLY A 284 -3.79 -10.59 10.31
CA GLY A 284 -3.80 -10.99 8.89
C GLY A 284 -2.40 -11.28 8.34
N TYR A 285 -1.36 -10.77 9.01
CA TYR A 285 0.05 -10.96 8.65
C TYR A 285 0.76 -12.05 9.47
N ASP A 286 0.07 -12.77 10.32
CA ASP A 286 0.65 -13.83 11.18
C ASP A 286 1.01 -15.07 10.34
N TYR A 287 2.17 -14.99 9.66
CA TYR A 287 2.77 -16.04 8.85
C TYR A 287 4.26 -16.14 9.14
N GLU A 288 4.76 -17.34 9.40
CA GLU A 288 6.17 -17.61 9.68
C GLU A 288 7.15 -16.92 8.71
N PRO A 289 6.96 -16.94 7.37
CA PRO A 289 7.88 -16.26 6.46
C PRO A 289 7.96 -14.72 6.66
N ILE A 290 6.94 -14.10 7.23
CA ILE A 290 6.96 -12.66 7.51
C ILE A 290 7.86 -12.38 8.71
N TYR A 291 7.78 -13.18 9.76
CA TYR A 291 8.71 -13.12 10.90
C TYR A 291 10.14 -13.34 10.43
N GLU A 292 10.37 -14.34 9.59
CA GLU A 292 11.69 -14.62 9.02
C GLU A 292 12.22 -13.43 8.21
N GLN A 293 11.41 -12.80 7.35
CA GLN A 293 11.85 -11.63 6.58
C GLN A 293 12.19 -10.45 7.50
N ILE A 294 11.39 -10.18 8.54
CA ILE A 294 11.65 -9.11 9.51
C ILE A 294 12.96 -9.38 10.25
N HIS A 295 13.20 -10.63 10.64
CA HIS A 295 14.45 -11.01 11.28
C HIS A 295 15.66 -10.89 10.34
N ARG A 296 15.54 -11.29 9.05
CA ARG A 296 16.59 -11.16 8.04
C ARG A 296 17.08 -9.71 7.87
N ILE A 297 16.18 -8.73 8.00
CA ILE A 297 16.51 -7.29 7.93
C ILE A 297 16.88 -6.68 9.30
N GLY A 298 17.08 -7.52 10.32
CA GLY A 298 17.58 -7.11 11.64
C GLY A 298 16.54 -6.48 12.57
N HIS A 299 15.24 -6.61 12.29
CA HIS A 299 14.15 -6.02 13.08
C HIS A 299 13.37 -7.07 13.87
N ARG A 300 12.46 -6.60 14.73
CA ARG A 300 11.58 -7.42 15.56
C ARG A 300 10.14 -7.29 15.09
N ALA A 301 9.47 -8.43 14.95
CA ALA A 301 8.05 -8.47 14.57
C ALA A 301 7.15 -8.30 15.80
N VAL A 302 6.13 -7.47 15.68
CA VAL A 302 5.03 -7.32 16.64
C VAL A 302 3.74 -7.55 15.86
N ILE A 303 3.34 -8.82 15.73
CA ILE A 303 2.18 -9.23 14.94
C ILE A 303 1.16 -9.85 15.88
N ALA A 304 -0.10 -9.43 15.75
CA ALA A 304 -1.17 -10.02 16.53
C ALA A 304 -1.38 -11.50 16.14
N TYR A 305 -1.48 -12.38 17.13
CA TYR A 305 -1.67 -13.81 16.88
C TYR A 305 -2.99 -14.10 16.19
N ASN A 306 -2.96 -14.94 15.15
CA ASN A 306 -4.11 -15.36 14.40
C ASN A 306 -4.47 -16.82 14.71
N ARG A 307 -5.48 -17.02 15.52
CA ARG A 307 -5.95 -18.39 15.87
C ARG A 307 -6.42 -19.22 14.68
N ARG A 308 -6.80 -18.58 13.58
CA ARG A 308 -7.37 -19.26 12.38
C ARG A 308 -8.47 -20.24 12.74
N ASN A 309 -8.22 -21.54 12.53
CA ASN A 309 -9.16 -22.62 12.81
C ASN A 309 -8.76 -23.44 14.06
N GLU A 310 -7.86 -22.90 14.88
CA GLU A 310 -7.52 -23.57 16.12
C GLU A 310 -8.72 -23.55 17.06
N PRO A 311 -9.09 -24.71 17.64
CA PRO A 311 -10.12 -24.74 18.67
C PRO A 311 -9.67 -23.89 19.86
N GLU A 312 -10.60 -23.30 20.59
CA GLU A 312 -10.26 -22.63 21.85
C GLU A 312 -9.48 -23.61 22.72
N SER A 313 -8.23 -23.24 23.06
CA SER A 313 -7.39 -24.09 23.85
C SER A 313 -7.92 -24.12 25.29
N ILE A 314 -8.42 -25.28 25.69
CA ILE A 314 -8.80 -25.54 27.08
C ILE A 314 -7.55 -25.38 27.94
N GLY A 315 -7.61 -24.51 28.95
CA GLY A 315 -6.49 -24.26 29.86
C GLY A 315 -5.62 -23.06 29.56
N PHE A 316 -6.05 -22.17 28.62
CA PHE A 316 -5.42 -20.88 28.35
C PHE A 316 -6.46 -19.77 28.26
N ASP A 317 -6.13 -18.56 28.69
CA ASP A 317 -6.97 -17.39 28.53
C ASP A 317 -6.80 -16.72 27.14
N LYS A 318 -7.53 -15.62 26.93
CA LYS A 318 -7.45 -14.84 25.66
C LYS A 318 -6.08 -14.23 25.37
N TYR A 319 -5.19 -14.19 26.36
CA TYR A 319 -3.80 -13.72 26.24
C TYR A 319 -2.79 -14.85 26.22
N PHE A 320 -3.25 -16.11 26.08
CA PHE A 320 -2.41 -17.31 26.11
C PHE A 320 -1.67 -17.55 27.44
N ALA A 321 -2.12 -16.92 28.53
CA ALA A 321 -1.65 -17.33 29.85
C ALA A 321 -2.34 -18.64 30.25
N PRO A 322 -1.62 -19.63 30.82
CA PRO A 322 -2.25 -20.85 31.30
C PRO A 322 -3.35 -20.53 32.32
N THR A 323 -4.44 -21.29 32.28
CA THR A 323 -5.53 -21.19 33.25
C THR A 323 -5.67 -22.47 34.05
N CYS A 324 -6.09 -22.36 35.30
CA CYS A 324 -6.46 -23.52 36.09
C CYS A 324 -7.85 -24.05 35.68
N LEU A 325 -8.27 -25.20 36.23
CA LEU A 325 -9.58 -25.80 35.96
C LEU A 325 -10.80 -24.93 36.34
N ARG A 326 -10.58 -23.85 37.11
CA ARG A 326 -11.57 -22.84 37.47
C ARG A 326 -11.42 -21.56 36.64
N GLU A 327 -10.71 -21.61 35.52
CA GLU A 327 -10.51 -20.51 34.59
C GLU A 327 -9.78 -19.27 35.15
N HIS A 328 -9.04 -19.42 36.28
CA HIS A 328 -8.17 -18.37 36.76
C HIS A 328 -6.83 -18.39 36.05
N SER A 329 -6.40 -17.26 35.50
CA SER A 329 -5.17 -17.14 34.72
C SER A 329 -3.94 -17.15 35.61
N TYR A 330 -2.92 -17.91 35.22
CA TYR A 330 -1.60 -17.85 35.80
C TYR A 330 -0.90 -16.55 35.39
N ARG A 331 -0.11 -16.00 36.30
CA ARG A 331 0.64 -14.77 36.05
C ARG A 331 2.01 -15.11 35.51
N TYR A 332 2.41 -14.50 34.38
CA TYR A 332 3.75 -14.59 33.86
C TYR A 332 4.78 -14.12 34.90
N ASP A 333 5.82 -14.88 35.09
CA ASP A 333 6.93 -14.61 36.01
C ASP A 333 8.20 -14.27 35.23
N SER A 334 8.76 -15.23 34.50
CA SER A 334 10.02 -15.07 33.80
C SER A 334 10.15 -16.02 32.59
N PHE A 335 11.15 -15.74 31.76
CA PHE A 335 11.61 -16.63 30.68
C PHE A 335 12.92 -17.32 31.13
N ASP A 336 12.99 -18.63 30.99
CA ASP A 336 14.21 -19.40 31.24
C ASP A 336 14.93 -19.65 29.90
N PRO A 337 16.04 -18.92 29.61
CA PRO A 337 16.73 -19.03 28.33
C PRO A 337 17.45 -20.36 28.13
N LYS A 338 17.73 -21.10 29.21
CA LYS A 338 18.42 -22.39 29.13
C LYS A 338 17.53 -23.50 28.59
N TYR A 339 16.24 -23.43 28.93
CA TYR A 339 15.25 -24.43 28.53
C TYR A 339 14.19 -23.88 27.55
N GLU A 340 14.34 -22.60 27.17
CA GLU A 340 13.40 -21.87 26.31
C GLU A 340 11.94 -21.98 26.80
N THR A 341 11.75 -21.89 28.12
CA THR A 341 10.44 -22.07 28.76
C THR A 341 9.96 -20.81 29.44
N LEU A 342 8.65 -20.56 29.38
CA LEU A 342 7.99 -19.50 30.13
C LEU A 342 7.58 -20.02 31.51
N LYS A 343 7.92 -19.28 32.56
CA LYS A 343 7.51 -19.57 33.93
C LYS A 343 6.31 -18.72 34.32
N TYR A 344 5.38 -19.33 35.02
CA TYR A 344 4.16 -18.69 35.48
C TYR A 344 3.97 -18.97 36.97
N THR A 345 3.51 -17.96 37.69
CA THR A 345 3.12 -18.09 39.09
C THR A 345 1.65 -18.41 39.24
N ARG A 346 1.31 -19.18 40.23
CA ARG A 346 -0.04 -19.60 40.58
C ARG A 346 -0.91 -18.37 40.93
N PRO A 347 -2.17 -18.29 40.46
CA PRO A 347 -3.11 -17.25 40.86
C PRO A 347 -3.34 -17.24 42.38
N LYS A 348 -3.62 -16.06 42.92
CA LYS A 348 -3.87 -15.93 44.37
C LYS A 348 -5.09 -16.73 44.83
N GLU A 349 -6.07 -16.83 43.99
CA GLU A 349 -7.31 -17.58 44.17
C GLU A 349 -7.10 -19.10 44.30
N CYS A 350 -5.90 -19.56 43.97
CA CYS A 350 -5.51 -20.98 44.11
C CYS A 350 -4.92 -21.31 45.49
N GLN A 351 -4.74 -20.37 46.40
CA GLN A 351 -4.11 -20.62 47.73
C GLN A 351 -4.92 -21.63 48.55
N ASP A 352 -6.24 -21.52 48.53
CA ASP A 352 -7.15 -22.39 49.30
C ASP A 352 -7.98 -23.34 48.36
N CYS A 353 -7.50 -23.56 47.15
CA CYS A 353 -8.22 -24.37 46.17
C CYS A 353 -7.92 -25.87 46.37
N PRO A 354 -8.96 -26.72 46.56
CA PRO A 354 -8.76 -28.17 46.78
C PRO A 354 -8.19 -28.89 45.53
N LEU A 355 -8.20 -28.23 44.35
CA LEU A 355 -7.65 -28.75 43.11
C LEU A 355 -6.22 -28.27 42.84
N ALA A 356 -5.61 -27.54 43.80
CA ALA A 356 -4.28 -26.94 43.61
C ALA A 356 -3.13 -27.84 44.12
N ASN A 357 -3.42 -29.07 44.58
CA ASN A 357 -2.45 -30.05 45.05
C ASN A 357 -1.98 -30.97 43.95
#